data_ce30454b8528e5f729d02906842af8fc
#
_entry.id   ce30454b8528e5f729d02906842af8fc
#
_cell.length_a   1.000
_cell.length_b   1.000
_cell.length_c   1.000
_cell.angle_alpha   90.00
_cell.angle_beta   90.00
_cell.angle_gamma   90.00
#
_symmetry.space_group_name_H-M   'P 1'
#
loop_
_entity.id
_entity.type
_entity.pdbx_description
1 polymer ?
#
loop_
_entity_poly.entity_id
_entity_poly.type
_entity_poly.pdbx_seq_one_letter_code
_entity_poly.pdbx_strand_id
1 'polypeptide(L)'
;MADINVAIIGVGNCASSLVQGITKYEDAGPDEVIPGLMHPVLGEYGIGDIKVVAAFDVDADKVGKDLSEAIFSGPNNTVKFQDVPNQGVTVQRGMTHDGICRYTSEIITKAEGGTDDAAAILKEREVDVVINYLPVGSEEATKWYAEQVLQAGCGFVNCIPVFIASGENDYWQKRFREAGAPIIGDDIKSQVGATITHRVLTRLFMDRGVELLRTYQLNFGGNTDFMNMLDRDRLDSKKISKTQAVTSQVDEFIPDRDVHVGPSDYVPWLTDRKWCYIRMEGKSFGDVPLNLELKLEVWDSPNSAGVVIDAVRCAKIAKDRGLGGPITAPASYFMKSPLIQYTDDEARQLVEGFIAGEETAQG
;
A
#
# COMPACT_ATOMS: atom_id res chain seq x y z
N MET A 1 25.20 -3.41 9.27
CA MET A 1 24.20 -2.36 8.96
C MET A 1 23.17 -2.38 10.08
N ALA A 2 22.50 -1.29 10.36
CA ALA A 2 21.47 -1.28 11.42
C ALA A 2 20.20 -1.94 10.88
N ASP A 3 19.54 -2.77 11.67
CA ASP A 3 18.25 -3.35 11.32
C ASP A 3 17.16 -2.24 11.20
N ILE A 4 16.14 -2.51 10.40
CA ILE A 4 14.92 -1.71 10.33
C ILE A 4 13.84 -2.44 11.11
N ASN A 5 13.55 -1.99 12.32
CA ASN A 5 12.49 -2.57 13.12
C ASN A 5 11.12 -2.11 12.62
N VAL A 6 10.29 -3.04 12.16
CA VAL A 6 8.97 -2.70 11.65
C VAL A 6 7.85 -3.31 12.49
N ALA A 7 6.73 -2.58 12.56
CA ALA A 7 5.48 -3.09 13.09
C ALA A 7 4.44 -3.19 11.97
N ILE A 8 3.60 -4.21 12.02
CA ILE A 8 2.51 -4.44 11.05
C ILE A 8 1.16 -4.26 11.74
N ILE A 9 0.29 -3.44 11.17
CA ILE A 9 -1.11 -3.30 11.57
C ILE A 9 -1.97 -3.99 10.53
N GLY A 10 -2.67 -5.06 10.92
CA GLY A 10 -3.45 -5.91 10.02
C GLY A 10 -2.61 -7.06 9.44
N VAL A 11 -2.76 -8.27 10.02
CA VAL A 11 -2.02 -9.49 9.63
C VAL A 11 -2.82 -10.26 8.59
N GLY A 12 -3.14 -9.58 7.47
CA GLY A 12 -3.88 -10.15 6.33
C GLY A 12 -2.96 -10.73 5.24
N ASN A 13 -3.52 -10.90 4.03
CA ASN A 13 -2.80 -11.40 2.86
C ASN A 13 -1.55 -10.57 2.51
N CYS A 14 -1.64 -9.23 2.60
CA CYS A 14 -0.50 -8.35 2.33
C CYS A 14 0.64 -8.55 3.34
N ALA A 15 0.31 -8.68 4.62
CA ALA A 15 1.30 -9.00 5.65
C ALA A 15 1.92 -10.39 5.44
N SER A 16 1.10 -11.39 5.06
CA SER A 16 1.57 -12.73 4.71
C SER A 16 2.61 -12.68 3.57
N SER A 17 2.28 -11.99 2.49
CA SER A 17 3.20 -11.88 1.34
C SER A 17 4.46 -11.08 1.66
N LEU A 18 4.35 -10.04 2.49
CA LEU A 18 5.51 -9.25 2.93
C LEU A 18 6.48 -10.08 3.77
N VAL A 19 5.98 -10.77 4.80
CA VAL A 19 6.82 -11.60 5.69
C VAL A 19 7.45 -12.77 4.93
N GLN A 20 6.69 -13.43 4.06
CA GLN A 20 7.23 -14.46 3.17
C GLN A 20 8.34 -13.89 2.26
N GLY A 21 8.14 -12.69 1.69
CA GLY A 21 9.10 -12.04 0.80
C GLY A 21 10.39 -11.66 1.53
N ILE A 22 10.28 -11.08 2.72
CA ILE A 22 11.45 -10.75 3.57
C ILE A 22 12.24 -12.04 3.86
N THR A 23 11.57 -13.10 4.34
CA THR A 23 12.24 -14.39 4.65
C THR A 23 12.90 -15.01 3.43
N LYS A 24 12.25 -14.94 2.27
CA LYS A 24 12.76 -15.55 1.03
C LYS A 24 14.01 -14.91 0.49
N TYR A 25 14.12 -13.59 0.66
CA TYR A 25 15.18 -12.78 0.05
C TYR A 25 16.07 -12.11 1.09
N GLU A 26 16.11 -12.64 2.33
CA GLU A 26 16.88 -12.05 3.42
C GLU A 26 18.40 -11.96 3.14
N ASP A 27 18.92 -12.89 2.35
CA ASP A 27 20.34 -12.96 1.97
C ASP A 27 20.64 -12.34 0.59
N ALA A 28 19.66 -11.67 -0.04
CA ALA A 28 19.82 -11.14 -1.38
C ALA A 28 20.90 -10.07 -1.48
N GLY A 29 21.83 -10.27 -2.39
CA GLY A 29 22.92 -9.34 -2.67
C GLY A 29 22.54 -8.19 -3.61
N PRO A 30 23.38 -7.15 -3.72
CA PRO A 30 23.07 -5.95 -4.51
C PRO A 30 22.94 -6.22 -6.01
N ASP A 31 23.58 -7.24 -6.53
CA ASP A 31 23.58 -7.60 -7.96
C ASP A 31 22.49 -8.63 -8.32
N GLU A 32 21.67 -9.04 -7.34
CA GLU A 32 20.62 -10.02 -7.57
C GLU A 32 19.40 -9.40 -8.21
N VAL A 33 18.84 -10.05 -9.23
CA VAL A 33 17.58 -9.62 -9.84
C VAL A 33 16.42 -10.33 -9.16
N ILE A 34 15.64 -9.59 -8.38
CA ILE A 34 14.45 -10.10 -7.68
C ILE A 34 13.20 -9.68 -8.44
N PRO A 35 12.44 -10.62 -9.01
CA PRO A 35 11.20 -10.27 -9.70
C PRO A 35 10.21 -9.54 -8.78
N GLY A 36 9.70 -8.39 -9.22
CA GLY A 36 8.75 -7.61 -8.44
C GLY A 36 9.35 -6.74 -7.34
N LEU A 37 10.67 -6.58 -7.32
CA LEU A 37 11.40 -5.65 -6.45
C LEU A 37 12.33 -4.80 -7.32
N MET A 38 12.32 -3.48 -7.11
CA MET A 38 13.17 -2.58 -7.91
C MET A 38 14.60 -2.53 -7.42
N HIS A 39 14.79 -2.55 -6.09
CA HIS A 39 16.10 -2.39 -5.47
C HIS A 39 16.37 -3.55 -4.51
N PRO A 40 17.24 -4.53 -4.84
CA PRO A 40 17.69 -5.55 -3.88
C PRO A 40 18.32 -4.91 -2.64
N VAL A 41 19.16 -3.90 -2.86
CA VAL A 41 19.68 -3.00 -1.82
C VAL A 41 19.26 -1.58 -2.16
N LEU A 42 18.65 -0.85 -1.21
CA LEU A 42 18.16 0.50 -1.35
C LEU A 42 18.90 1.42 -0.36
N GLY A 43 19.75 2.29 -0.88
CA GLY A 43 20.69 3.04 -0.05
C GLY A 43 21.63 2.09 0.68
N GLU A 44 21.57 2.08 2.01
CA GLU A 44 22.37 1.19 2.87
C GLU A 44 21.62 -0.09 3.28
N TYR A 45 20.33 -0.24 2.89
CA TYR A 45 19.44 -1.26 3.42
C TYR A 45 19.15 -2.38 2.43
N GLY A 46 19.48 -3.63 2.79
CA GLY A 46 19.01 -4.84 2.15
C GLY A 46 17.59 -5.23 2.59
N ILE A 47 17.07 -6.32 2.01
CA ILE A 47 15.76 -6.86 2.40
C ILE A 47 15.88 -7.51 3.78
N GLY A 48 16.97 -8.22 4.05
CA GLY A 48 17.23 -8.90 5.31
C GLY A 48 17.45 -7.97 6.50
N ASP A 49 17.66 -6.66 6.28
CA ASP A 49 17.72 -5.68 7.36
C ASP A 49 16.33 -5.33 7.92
N ILE A 50 15.24 -5.68 7.21
CA ILE A 50 13.87 -5.47 7.69
C ILE A 50 13.50 -6.57 8.68
N LYS A 51 13.26 -6.20 9.94
CA LYS A 51 12.85 -7.10 11.02
C LYS A 51 11.45 -6.75 11.50
N VAL A 52 10.51 -7.68 11.37
CA VAL A 52 9.20 -7.49 11.99
C VAL A 52 9.33 -7.77 13.48
N VAL A 53 9.08 -6.78 14.32
CA VAL A 53 9.24 -6.86 15.78
C VAL A 53 7.93 -6.70 16.54
N ALA A 54 6.87 -6.25 15.89
CA ALA A 54 5.52 -6.17 16.45
C ALA A 54 4.46 -6.37 15.35
N ALA A 55 3.32 -6.90 15.72
CA ALA A 55 2.18 -7.08 14.83
C ALA A 55 0.87 -6.94 15.61
N PHE A 56 -0.14 -6.34 14.98
CA PHE A 56 -1.46 -6.10 15.56
C PHE A 56 -2.56 -6.61 14.63
N ASP A 57 -3.52 -7.34 15.19
CA ASP A 57 -4.72 -7.77 14.48
C ASP A 57 -5.92 -7.80 15.45
N VAL A 58 -7.11 -8.00 14.91
CA VAL A 58 -8.36 -8.09 15.68
C VAL A 58 -9.01 -9.47 15.59
N ASP A 59 -8.50 -10.33 14.70
CA ASP A 59 -9.03 -11.68 14.46
C ASP A 59 -8.60 -12.65 15.55
N ALA A 60 -9.58 -13.35 16.17
CA ALA A 60 -9.33 -14.36 17.20
C ALA A 60 -8.47 -15.54 16.72
N ASP A 61 -8.47 -15.80 15.41
CA ASP A 61 -7.61 -16.85 14.82
C ASP A 61 -6.14 -16.44 14.72
N LYS A 62 -5.80 -15.17 14.98
CA LYS A 62 -4.46 -14.60 14.83
C LYS A 62 -3.88 -14.05 16.12
N VAL A 63 -4.70 -13.31 16.89
CA VAL A 63 -4.26 -12.71 18.15
C VAL A 63 -3.74 -13.78 19.13
N GLY A 64 -2.57 -13.55 19.70
CA GLY A 64 -1.88 -14.47 20.60
C GLY A 64 -1.02 -15.54 19.92
N LYS A 65 -1.09 -15.69 18.59
CA LYS A 65 -0.20 -16.59 17.85
C LYS A 65 1.11 -15.89 17.46
N ASP A 66 2.13 -16.69 17.18
CA ASP A 66 3.32 -16.19 16.51
C ASP A 66 2.98 -15.70 15.09
N LEU A 67 3.66 -14.64 14.64
CA LEU A 67 3.43 -14.05 13.33
C LEU A 67 3.55 -15.08 12.19
N SER A 68 4.50 -16.04 12.31
CA SER A 68 4.70 -17.10 11.31
C SER A 68 3.50 -18.02 11.12
N GLU A 69 2.65 -18.16 12.15
CA GLU A 69 1.41 -18.92 12.08
C GLU A 69 0.23 -18.02 11.69
N ALA A 70 0.18 -16.80 12.26
CA ALA A 70 -0.91 -15.87 12.06
C ALA A 70 -1.07 -15.44 10.60
N ILE A 71 0.04 -15.27 9.86
CA ILE A 71 0.03 -14.90 8.43
C ILE A 71 -0.64 -15.96 7.52
N PHE A 72 -0.82 -17.19 8.02
CA PHE A 72 -1.52 -18.29 7.32
C PHE A 72 -2.85 -18.67 7.98
N SER A 73 -3.30 -17.92 8.98
CA SER A 73 -4.51 -18.19 9.75
C SER A 73 -5.70 -17.33 9.28
N GLY A 74 -6.90 -17.72 9.76
CA GLY A 74 -8.14 -17.00 9.48
C GLY A 74 -8.47 -16.98 7.99
N PRO A 75 -9.02 -15.88 7.46
CA PRO A 75 -9.43 -15.77 6.08
C PRO A 75 -8.29 -15.52 5.09
N ASN A 76 -7.02 -15.57 5.51
CA ASN A 76 -5.89 -15.37 4.63
C ASN A 76 -5.84 -16.47 3.56
N ASN A 77 -5.80 -16.08 2.29
CA ASN A 77 -5.89 -16.99 1.16
C ASN A 77 -4.89 -16.66 0.03
N THR A 78 -3.84 -15.86 0.34
CA THR A 78 -2.75 -15.62 -0.60
C THR A 78 -1.90 -16.87 -0.81
N VAL A 79 -1.16 -16.90 -1.91
CA VAL A 79 -0.27 -18.02 -2.21
C VAL A 79 0.86 -18.14 -1.18
N LYS A 80 1.11 -19.35 -0.73
CA LYS A 80 2.30 -19.65 0.08
C LYS A 80 3.47 -19.96 -0.87
N PHE A 81 4.44 -19.06 -0.92
CA PHE A 81 5.65 -19.20 -1.75
C PHE A 81 6.94 -19.33 -0.94
N GLN A 82 6.84 -19.22 0.39
CA GLN A 82 7.95 -19.38 1.32
C GLN A 82 7.46 -19.92 2.66
N ASP A 83 8.19 -20.88 3.22
CA ASP A 83 8.02 -21.25 4.62
C ASP A 83 8.66 -20.19 5.52
N VAL A 84 7.92 -19.76 6.54
CA VAL A 84 8.38 -18.74 7.48
C VAL A 84 8.68 -19.42 8.83
N PRO A 85 9.93 -19.37 9.31
CA PRO A 85 10.26 -19.89 10.63
C PRO A 85 9.60 -19.06 11.72
N ASN A 86 9.52 -19.61 12.94
CA ASN A 86 9.02 -18.88 14.10
C ASN A 86 9.75 -17.54 14.24
N GLN A 87 8.98 -16.47 14.31
CA GLN A 87 9.50 -15.09 14.33
C GLN A 87 9.74 -14.59 15.77
N GLY A 88 9.19 -15.27 16.79
CA GLY A 88 9.21 -14.79 18.18
C GLY A 88 8.36 -13.53 18.37
N VAL A 89 7.45 -13.25 17.45
CA VAL A 89 6.57 -12.07 17.43
C VAL A 89 5.14 -12.51 17.64
N THR A 90 4.61 -12.28 18.85
CA THR A 90 3.21 -12.55 19.15
C THR A 90 2.33 -11.44 18.57
N VAL A 91 1.28 -11.82 17.84
CA VAL A 91 0.27 -10.87 17.34
C VAL A 91 -0.54 -10.31 18.50
N GLN A 92 -0.49 -9.00 18.67
CA GLN A 92 -1.16 -8.24 19.72
C GLN A 92 -2.61 -7.94 19.35
N ARG A 93 -3.47 -7.74 20.38
CA ARG A 93 -4.85 -7.34 20.17
C ARG A 93 -4.93 -5.85 19.79
N GLY A 94 -5.15 -5.60 18.50
CA GLY A 94 -5.23 -4.25 17.94
C GLY A 94 -6.57 -3.53 18.19
N MET A 95 -6.65 -2.25 17.80
CA MET A 95 -7.87 -1.46 17.80
C MET A 95 -8.80 -1.90 16.68
N THR A 96 -10.09 -2.08 16.98
CA THR A 96 -11.08 -2.49 15.98
C THR A 96 -11.72 -1.29 15.28
N HIS A 97 -12.31 -0.37 16.06
CA HIS A 97 -13.15 0.72 15.54
C HIS A 97 -14.01 0.25 14.34
N ASP A 98 -13.79 0.84 13.18
CA ASP A 98 -14.43 0.55 11.90
C ASP A 98 -13.68 -0.49 11.03
N GLY A 99 -12.71 -1.22 11.61
CA GLY A 99 -11.87 -2.19 10.87
C GLY A 99 -12.60 -3.46 10.41
N ILE A 100 -13.78 -3.76 10.96
CA ILE A 100 -14.62 -4.91 10.56
C ILE A 100 -15.95 -4.37 10.01
N CYS A 101 -16.31 -4.76 8.79
CA CYS A 101 -17.60 -4.44 8.19
C CYS A 101 -18.60 -5.60 8.31
N ARG A 102 -19.86 -5.35 7.88
CA ARG A 102 -20.94 -6.37 7.94
C ARG A 102 -20.61 -7.66 7.19
N TYR A 103 -19.87 -7.59 6.07
CA TYR A 103 -19.50 -8.78 5.30
C TYR A 103 -18.31 -9.53 5.94
N THR A 104 -17.28 -8.80 6.35
CA THR A 104 -16.10 -9.42 6.97
C THR A 104 -16.40 -9.98 8.36
N SER A 105 -17.43 -9.47 9.06
CA SER A 105 -17.89 -10.04 10.33
C SER A 105 -18.49 -11.46 10.21
N GLU A 106 -18.79 -11.89 8.99
CA GLU A 106 -19.25 -13.27 8.74
C GLU A 106 -18.10 -14.29 8.79
N ILE A 107 -16.87 -13.86 8.58
CA ILE A 107 -15.68 -14.74 8.47
C ILE A 107 -14.58 -14.37 9.49
N ILE A 108 -14.66 -13.23 10.16
CA ILE A 108 -13.70 -12.78 11.17
C ILE A 108 -14.40 -12.73 12.52
N THR A 109 -13.93 -13.54 13.45
CA THR A 109 -14.36 -13.47 14.84
C THR A 109 -13.42 -12.51 15.58
N LYS A 110 -13.99 -11.46 16.17
CA LYS A 110 -13.21 -10.51 16.98
C LYS A 110 -12.63 -11.18 18.21
N ALA A 111 -11.31 -11.07 18.40
CA ALA A 111 -10.63 -11.54 19.60
C ALA A 111 -11.17 -10.87 20.87
N GLU A 112 -11.29 -11.64 21.94
CA GLU A 112 -11.70 -11.15 23.25
C GLU A 112 -10.63 -10.23 23.87
N GLY A 113 -11.02 -9.51 24.90
CA GLY A 113 -10.14 -8.59 25.63
C GLY A 113 -10.13 -7.16 25.11
N GLY A 114 -9.34 -6.34 25.74
CA GLY A 114 -9.11 -4.93 25.37
C GLY A 114 -8.05 -4.77 24.30
N THR A 115 -7.97 -3.58 23.74
CA THR A 115 -6.87 -3.19 22.85
C THR A 115 -5.59 -3.07 23.66
N ASP A 116 -4.50 -3.66 23.16
CA ASP A 116 -3.17 -3.52 23.76
C ASP A 116 -2.64 -2.08 23.59
N ASP A 117 -1.74 -1.67 24.47
CA ASP A 117 -1.12 -0.34 24.39
C ASP A 117 -0.10 -0.30 23.23
N ALA A 118 -0.61 0.05 22.04
CA ALA A 118 0.19 0.04 20.84
C ALA A 118 1.39 1.01 20.94
N ALA A 119 1.20 2.21 21.50
CA ALA A 119 2.30 3.18 21.63
C ALA A 119 3.41 2.68 22.57
N ALA A 120 3.05 2.02 23.66
CA ALA A 120 4.02 1.43 24.58
C ALA A 120 4.79 0.28 23.92
N ILE A 121 4.08 -0.62 23.20
CA ILE A 121 4.69 -1.74 22.47
C ILE A 121 5.64 -1.23 21.38
N LEU A 122 5.23 -0.25 20.58
CA LEU A 122 6.06 0.35 19.52
C LEU A 122 7.36 0.94 20.10
N LYS A 123 7.29 1.61 21.27
CA LYS A 123 8.47 2.13 21.96
C LYS A 123 9.36 1.03 22.53
N GLU A 124 8.77 0.06 23.22
CA GLU A 124 9.51 -1.06 23.84
C GLU A 124 10.27 -1.88 22.79
N ARG A 125 9.68 -2.06 21.61
CA ARG A 125 10.27 -2.82 20.50
C ARG A 125 11.15 -1.95 19.59
N GLU A 126 11.40 -0.69 19.96
CA GLU A 126 12.24 0.26 19.20
C GLU A 126 11.86 0.30 17.72
N VAL A 127 10.55 0.37 17.42
CA VAL A 127 10.02 0.34 16.05
C VAL A 127 10.47 1.58 15.28
N ASP A 128 11.07 1.37 14.11
CA ASP A 128 11.42 2.44 13.19
C ASP A 128 10.24 2.87 12.32
N VAL A 129 9.55 1.90 11.73
CA VAL A 129 8.49 2.14 10.74
C VAL A 129 7.29 1.25 11.03
N VAL A 130 6.10 1.82 10.99
CA VAL A 130 4.82 1.11 11.11
C VAL A 130 4.16 1.02 9.75
N ILE A 131 3.73 -0.19 9.37
CA ILE A 131 3.03 -0.48 8.12
C ILE A 131 1.55 -0.64 8.41
N ASN A 132 0.70 0.14 7.73
CA ASN A 132 -0.75 0.04 7.86
C ASN A 132 -1.36 -0.79 6.71
N TYR A 133 -1.87 -1.96 7.05
CA TYR A 133 -2.59 -2.89 6.17
C TYR A 133 -4.04 -3.12 6.62
N LEU A 134 -4.63 -2.17 7.32
CA LEU A 134 -6.05 -2.26 7.70
C LEU A 134 -6.95 -2.37 6.46
N PRO A 135 -8.15 -2.94 6.59
CA PRO A 135 -9.13 -2.99 5.50
C PRO A 135 -9.54 -1.59 5.03
N VAL A 136 -9.84 -1.47 3.73
CA VAL A 136 -10.39 -0.23 3.15
C VAL A 136 -11.61 0.26 3.94
N GLY A 137 -11.68 1.57 4.17
CA GLY A 137 -12.73 2.22 4.94
C GLY A 137 -12.53 2.15 6.47
N SER A 138 -11.35 1.73 6.94
CA SER A 138 -10.97 1.78 8.35
C SER A 138 -10.43 3.17 8.73
N GLU A 139 -11.27 4.19 8.57
CA GLU A 139 -10.93 5.60 8.78
C GLU A 139 -10.53 5.88 10.23
N GLU A 140 -11.40 5.49 11.18
CA GLU A 140 -11.19 5.78 12.60
C GLU A 140 -10.07 4.92 13.18
N ALA A 141 -9.96 3.66 12.78
CA ALA A 141 -8.87 2.79 13.20
C ALA A 141 -7.52 3.33 12.70
N THR A 142 -7.43 3.77 11.45
CA THR A 142 -6.19 4.34 10.89
C THR A 142 -5.77 5.61 11.61
N LYS A 143 -6.69 6.54 11.87
CA LYS A 143 -6.42 7.76 12.62
C LYS A 143 -5.96 7.45 14.05
N TRP A 144 -6.60 6.48 14.69
CA TRP A 144 -6.18 6.04 16.03
C TRP A 144 -4.73 5.50 16.00
N TYR A 145 -4.38 4.65 15.02
CA TYR A 145 -3.00 4.16 14.90
C TYR A 145 -2.01 5.26 14.52
N ALA A 146 -2.38 6.23 13.69
CA ALA A 146 -1.53 7.39 13.40
C ALA A 146 -1.15 8.16 14.67
N GLU A 147 -2.09 8.28 15.64
CA GLU A 147 -1.79 8.84 16.97
C GLU A 147 -0.77 7.99 17.74
N GLN A 148 -0.91 6.66 17.74
CA GLN A 148 0.05 5.78 18.43
C GLN A 148 1.45 5.86 17.80
N VAL A 149 1.52 5.93 16.48
CA VAL A 149 2.76 6.09 15.70
C VAL A 149 3.47 7.39 16.08
N LEU A 150 2.73 8.51 16.11
CA LEU A 150 3.26 9.81 16.51
C LEU A 150 3.75 9.80 17.97
N GLN A 151 2.99 9.20 18.90
CA GLN A 151 3.40 9.06 20.29
C GLN A 151 4.66 8.22 20.46
N ALA A 152 4.86 7.22 19.60
CA ALA A 152 6.04 6.37 19.62
C ALA A 152 7.25 6.97 18.87
N GLY A 153 7.06 7.99 18.02
CA GLY A 153 8.12 8.58 17.20
C GLY A 153 8.56 7.69 16.04
N CYS A 154 7.65 6.87 15.52
CA CYS A 154 7.91 5.98 14.40
C CYS A 154 7.61 6.66 13.06
N GLY A 155 8.24 6.21 11.96
CA GLY A 155 7.77 6.48 10.62
C GLY A 155 6.49 5.68 10.31
N PHE A 156 5.72 6.13 9.31
CA PHE A 156 4.44 5.51 8.94
C PHE A 156 4.34 5.27 7.43
N VAL A 157 4.09 4.02 7.03
CA VAL A 157 3.78 3.64 5.65
C VAL A 157 2.30 3.28 5.58
N ASN A 158 1.50 4.19 5.02
CA ASN A 158 0.05 4.02 4.95
C ASN A 158 -0.36 3.39 3.62
N CYS A 159 -0.60 2.08 3.64
CA CYS A 159 -0.90 1.29 2.43
C CYS A 159 -2.38 1.32 2.01
N ILE A 160 -3.26 2.00 2.74
CA ILE A 160 -4.70 2.03 2.47
C ILE A 160 -5.19 3.44 2.12
N PRO A 161 -6.34 3.57 1.43
CA PRO A 161 -6.86 4.88 0.98
C PRO A 161 -7.58 5.65 2.10
N VAL A 162 -6.90 5.83 3.23
CA VAL A 162 -7.28 6.79 4.28
C VAL A 162 -6.27 7.93 4.21
N PHE A 163 -6.75 9.14 3.94
CA PHE A 163 -5.89 10.28 3.59
C PHE A 163 -5.24 10.90 4.84
N ILE A 164 -4.10 10.34 5.24
CA ILE A 164 -3.24 10.85 6.32
C ILE A 164 -2.12 11.74 5.76
N ALA A 165 -1.37 11.23 4.75
CA ALA A 165 -0.29 11.99 4.13
C ALA A 165 -0.81 13.04 3.12
N SER A 166 -1.91 12.74 2.43
CA SER A 166 -2.44 13.52 1.30
C SER A 166 -3.78 14.21 1.58
N GLY A 167 -4.26 14.23 2.82
CA GLY A 167 -5.52 14.86 3.17
C GLY A 167 -5.57 16.35 2.85
N GLU A 168 -6.74 16.85 2.43
CA GLU A 168 -6.95 18.25 2.05
C GLU A 168 -6.65 19.24 3.19
N ASN A 169 -6.96 18.86 4.44
CA ASN A 169 -6.53 19.62 5.59
C ASN A 169 -5.14 19.11 6.00
N ASP A 170 -4.22 20.01 6.25
CA ASP A 170 -2.84 19.70 6.62
C ASP A 170 -2.65 19.22 8.08
N TYR A 171 -3.73 18.82 8.76
CA TYR A 171 -3.72 18.44 10.18
C TYR A 171 -2.69 17.34 10.49
N TRP A 172 -2.77 16.20 9.80
CA TRP A 172 -1.85 15.09 9.99
C TRP A 172 -0.45 15.42 9.49
N GLN A 173 -0.35 16.07 8.35
CA GLN A 173 0.92 16.48 7.75
C GLN A 173 1.74 17.37 8.70
N LYS A 174 1.10 18.35 9.34
CA LYS A 174 1.73 19.21 10.35
C LYS A 174 2.22 18.39 11.54
N ARG A 175 1.40 17.51 12.08
CA ARG A 175 1.73 16.69 13.24
C ARG A 175 2.92 15.76 12.98
N PHE A 176 2.96 15.12 11.81
CA PHE A 176 4.09 14.30 11.40
C PHE A 176 5.37 15.13 11.24
N ARG A 177 5.28 16.36 10.70
CA ARG A 177 6.42 17.29 10.63
C ARG A 177 6.90 17.72 12.01
N GLU A 178 5.99 18.13 12.88
CA GLU A 178 6.30 18.56 14.24
C GLU A 178 6.92 17.46 15.09
N ALA A 179 6.49 16.22 14.88
CA ALA A 179 7.04 15.04 15.55
C ALA A 179 8.39 14.57 14.95
N GLY A 180 8.82 15.14 13.81
CA GLY A 180 9.98 14.64 13.07
C GLY A 180 9.80 13.20 12.53
N ALA A 181 8.56 12.75 12.39
CA ALA A 181 8.21 11.42 11.93
C ALA A 181 7.90 11.41 10.42
N PRO A 182 8.58 10.60 9.60
CA PRO A 182 8.26 10.51 8.18
C PRO A 182 6.96 9.74 7.94
N ILE A 183 6.19 10.16 6.94
CA ILE A 183 5.04 9.41 6.44
C ILE A 183 5.12 9.24 4.93
N ILE A 184 4.95 8.00 4.46
CA ILE A 184 4.81 7.64 3.06
C ILE A 184 3.39 7.09 2.88
N GLY A 185 2.54 7.80 2.17
CA GLY A 185 1.10 7.49 1.98
C GLY A 185 0.55 8.28 0.80
N ASP A 186 -0.65 8.00 0.37
CA ASP A 186 -1.60 6.99 0.87
C ASP A 186 -2.00 6.05 -0.27
N ASP A 187 -2.51 4.85 0.07
CA ASP A 187 -2.96 3.82 -0.88
C ASP A 187 -1.84 3.25 -1.76
N ILE A 188 -1.21 2.18 -1.31
CA ILE A 188 -0.08 1.54 -1.99
C ILE A 188 -0.40 1.09 -3.43
N LYS A 189 0.50 1.32 -4.36
CA LYS A 189 0.47 0.72 -5.71
C LYS A 189 0.96 -0.73 -5.66
N SER A 190 0.63 -1.50 -6.68
CA SER A 190 1.31 -2.78 -6.97
C SER A 190 2.41 -2.54 -8.00
N GLN A 191 3.38 -3.46 -8.14
CA GLN A 191 4.46 -3.31 -9.12
C GLN A 191 3.92 -3.24 -10.56
N VAL A 192 3.20 -4.27 -10.99
CA VAL A 192 2.44 -4.25 -12.24
C VAL A 192 0.99 -4.59 -11.90
N GLY A 193 0.21 -3.57 -11.61
CA GLY A 193 -1.20 -3.71 -11.25
C GLY A 193 -2.10 -2.86 -12.13
N ALA A 194 -3.41 -2.95 -11.86
CA ALA A 194 -4.43 -2.27 -12.64
C ALA A 194 -4.18 -0.75 -12.75
N THR A 195 -3.80 -0.09 -11.66
CA THR A 195 -3.57 1.35 -11.64
C THR A 195 -2.36 1.74 -12.50
N ILE A 196 -1.21 1.08 -12.30
CA ILE A 196 0.02 1.37 -13.09
C ILE A 196 -0.23 1.11 -14.57
N THR A 197 -0.82 -0.03 -14.92
CA THR A 197 -1.13 -0.37 -16.30
C THR A 197 -2.04 0.68 -16.96
N HIS A 198 -3.09 1.11 -16.25
CA HIS A 198 -4.02 2.12 -16.76
C HIS A 198 -3.33 3.49 -16.92
N ARG A 199 -2.51 3.92 -15.95
CA ARG A 199 -1.71 5.17 -16.02
C ARG A 199 -0.78 5.18 -17.24
N VAL A 200 0.00 4.11 -17.42
CA VAL A 200 0.95 3.98 -18.54
C VAL A 200 0.22 4.01 -19.90
N LEU A 201 -0.91 3.31 -20.01
CA LEU A 201 -1.73 3.32 -21.23
C LEU A 201 -2.35 4.70 -21.48
N THR A 202 -2.82 5.38 -20.43
CA THR A 202 -3.33 6.75 -20.55
C THR A 202 -2.23 7.69 -21.02
N ARG A 203 -1.05 7.61 -20.44
CA ARG A 203 0.10 8.41 -20.87
C ARG A 203 0.51 8.10 -22.32
N LEU A 204 0.48 6.83 -22.73
CA LEU A 204 0.74 6.43 -24.11
C LEU A 204 -0.19 7.14 -25.11
N PHE A 205 -1.48 7.28 -24.79
CA PHE A 205 -2.44 8.03 -25.61
C PHE A 205 -1.99 9.49 -25.76
N MET A 206 -1.68 10.14 -24.64
CA MET A 206 -1.21 11.54 -24.60
C MET A 206 0.08 11.73 -25.42
N ASP A 207 1.09 10.91 -25.16
CA ASP A 207 2.41 11.01 -25.83
C ASP A 207 2.35 10.73 -27.32
N ARG A 208 1.30 10.05 -27.79
CA ARG A 208 1.06 9.76 -29.23
C ARG A 208 0.03 10.68 -29.87
N GLY A 209 -0.45 11.70 -29.15
CA GLY A 209 -1.45 12.65 -29.66
C GLY A 209 -2.82 12.02 -29.94
N VAL A 210 -3.17 10.96 -29.22
CA VAL A 210 -4.49 10.33 -29.28
C VAL A 210 -5.37 10.96 -28.22
N GLU A 211 -6.51 11.55 -28.63
CA GLU A 211 -7.49 12.09 -27.70
C GLU A 211 -8.18 10.95 -26.95
N LEU A 212 -8.10 10.91 -25.61
CA LEU A 212 -8.84 9.97 -24.79
C LEU A 212 -10.23 10.53 -24.47
N LEU A 213 -11.28 9.88 -24.96
CA LEU A 213 -12.65 10.33 -24.79
C LEU A 213 -13.28 9.76 -23.52
N ARG A 214 -13.09 8.47 -23.26
CA ARG A 214 -13.63 7.79 -22.08
C ARG A 214 -12.86 6.53 -21.79
N THR A 215 -12.92 6.13 -20.51
CA THR A 215 -12.25 4.92 -20.04
C THR A 215 -12.96 4.29 -18.87
N TYR A 216 -12.85 2.97 -18.76
CA TYR A 216 -13.20 2.29 -17.52
C TYR A 216 -12.14 1.26 -17.11
N GLN A 217 -12.10 1.00 -15.80
CA GLN A 217 -11.34 -0.08 -15.19
C GLN A 217 -12.26 -0.82 -14.23
N LEU A 218 -12.55 -2.08 -14.52
CA LEU A 218 -13.33 -2.98 -13.67
C LEU A 218 -12.37 -3.93 -12.97
N ASN A 219 -12.50 -4.07 -11.64
CA ASN A 219 -11.65 -4.94 -10.85
C ASN A 219 -12.50 -5.91 -10.05
N PHE A 220 -12.13 -7.17 -10.03
CA PHE A 220 -12.71 -8.16 -9.15
C PHE A 220 -11.65 -9.15 -8.68
N GLY A 221 -11.88 -9.75 -7.52
CA GLY A 221 -10.95 -10.66 -6.86
C GLY A 221 -11.65 -11.48 -5.80
N GLY A 222 -10.91 -12.35 -5.12
CA GLY A 222 -11.48 -13.29 -4.15
C GLY A 222 -10.87 -13.19 -2.76
N ASN A 223 -10.07 -12.16 -2.48
CA ASN A 223 -9.52 -11.93 -1.15
C ASN A 223 -10.45 -11.11 -0.24
N THR A 224 -10.10 -11.01 1.03
CA THR A 224 -10.90 -10.33 2.04
C THR A 224 -11.08 -8.83 1.74
N ASP A 225 -10.14 -8.17 1.03
CA ASP A 225 -10.30 -6.76 0.63
C ASP A 225 -11.45 -6.60 -0.38
N PHE A 226 -11.59 -7.52 -1.35
CA PHE A 226 -12.72 -7.52 -2.28
C PHE A 226 -14.04 -7.81 -1.57
N MET A 227 -14.06 -8.73 -0.60
CA MET A 227 -15.24 -8.97 0.23
C MET A 227 -15.62 -7.73 1.06
N ASN A 228 -14.65 -7.07 1.68
CA ASN A 228 -14.83 -5.83 2.42
C ASN A 228 -15.42 -4.71 1.52
N MET A 229 -15.01 -4.66 0.25
CA MET A 229 -15.49 -3.68 -0.72
C MET A 229 -16.92 -3.93 -1.24
N LEU A 230 -17.57 -5.04 -0.90
CA LEU A 230 -19.02 -5.19 -1.10
C LEU A 230 -19.81 -4.19 -0.24
N ASP A 231 -19.24 -3.73 0.85
CA ASP A 231 -19.77 -2.62 1.64
C ASP A 231 -19.47 -1.29 0.95
N ARG A 232 -20.43 -0.83 0.14
CA ARG A 232 -20.26 0.34 -0.73
C ARG A 232 -20.04 1.64 0.03
N ASP A 233 -20.54 1.73 1.27
CA ASP A 233 -20.37 2.91 2.13
C ASP A 233 -18.90 3.13 2.54
N ARG A 234 -18.05 2.11 2.37
CA ARG A 234 -16.61 2.14 2.68
C ARG A 234 -15.72 2.53 1.49
N LEU A 235 -16.30 2.84 0.33
CA LEU A 235 -15.55 2.95 -0.93
C LEU A 235 -15.23 4.37 -1.36
N ASP A 236 -15.75 5.39 -0.70
CA ASP A 236 -15.64 6.78 -1.17
C ASP A 236 -14.17 7.20 -1.35
N SER A 237 -13.35 7.05 -0.33
CA SER A 237 -11.91 7.37 -0.40
C SER A 237 -11.18 6.54 -1.47
N LYS A 238 -11.50 5.25 -1.58
CA LYS A 238 -10.86 4.36 -2.56
C LYS A 238 -11.22 4.71 -4.01
N LYS A 239 -12.46 5.13 -4.26
CA LYS A 239 -12.91 5.57 -5.58
C LYS A 239 -12.20 6.85 -5.98
N ILE A 240 -12.10 7.82 -5.07
CA ILE A 240 -11.37 9.08 -5.29
C ILE A 240 -9.91 8.77 -5.62
N SER A 241 -9.22 8.01 -4.77
CA SER A 241 -7.81 7.65 -4.94
C SER A 241 -7.51 7.04 -6.31
N LYS A 242 -8.28 6.02 -6.71
CA LYS A 242 -8.06 5.33 -7.98
C LYS A 242 -8.36 6.20 -9.20
N THR A 243 -9.44 6.99 -9.15
CA THR A 243 -9.82 7.87 -10.26
C THR A 243 -8.76 8.94 -10.45
N GLN A 244 -8.34 9.62 -9.39
CA GLN A 244 -7.30 10.63 -9.44
C GLN A 244 -5.96 10.08 -9.94
N ALA A 245 -5.59 8.86 -9.54
CA ALA A 245 -4.36 8.24 -10.02
C ALA A 245 -4.32 8.07 -11.55
N VAL A 246 -5.46 7.81 -12.20
CA VAL A 246 -5.56 7.67 -13.66
C VAL A 246 -5.71 9.04 -14.33
N THR A 247 -6.63 9.87 -13.85
CA THR A 247 -6.92 11.18 -14.47
C THR A 247 -5.76 12.16 -14.36
N SER A 248 -4.88 12.01 -13.37
CA SER A 248 -3.64 12.79 -13.26
C SER A 248 -2.65 12.62 -14.43
N GLN A 249 -2.87 11.61 -15.29
CA GLN A 249 -2.04 11.37 -16.48
C GLN A 249 -2.60 12.01 -17.74
N VAL A 250 -3.71 12.71 -17.65
CA VAL A 250 -4.38 13.37 -18.78
C VAL A 250 -4.17 14.87 -18.67
N ASP A 251 -3.70 15.49 -19.76
CA ASP A 251 -3.50 16.94 -19.85
C ASP A 251 -4.82 17.70 -20.06
N GLU A 252 -5.85 17.01 -20.60
CA GLU A 252 -7.17 17.57 -20.88
C GLU A 252 -8.23 17.03 -19.91
N PHE A 253 -9.25 17.85 -19.63
CA PHE A 253 -10.35 17.47 -18.74
C PHE A 253 -11.25 16.39 -19.38
N ILE A 254 -11.36 15.24 -18.73
CA ILE A 254 -12.36 14.21 -19.07
C ILE A 254 -13.49 14.31 -18.05
N PRO A 255 -14.76 14.43 -18.51
CA PRO A 255 -15.90 14.46 -17.59
C PRO A 255 -15.99 13.22 -16.70
N ASP A 256 -16.36 13.36 -15.44
CA ASP A 256 -16.43 12.24 -14.47
C ASP A 256 -17.32 11.08 -14.94
N ARG A 257 -18.38 11.39 -15.72
CA ARG A 257 -19.26 10.36 -16.30
C ARG A 257 -18.59 9.47 -17.34
N ASP A 258 -17.47 9.95 -17.92
CA ASP A 258 -16.71 9.26 -18.97
C ASP A 258 -15.49 8.51 -18.40
N VAL A 259 -15.28 8.57 -17.07
CA VAL A 259 -14.23 7.84 -16.36
C VAL A 259 -14.86 6.98 -15.27
N HIS A 260 -14.64 5.66 -15.34
CA HIS A 260 -15.07 4.75 -14.28
C HIS A 260 -13.91 3.86 -13.82
N VAL A 261 -13.45 4.05 -12.59
CA VAL A 261 -12.41 3.21 -11.97
C VAL A 261 -12.92 2.72 -10.62
N GLY A 262 -13.07 1.43 -10.48
CA GLY A 262 -13.60 0.91 -9.22
C GLY A 262 -13.38 -0.57 -8.99
N PRO A 263 -13.60 -1.01 -7.73
CA PRO A 263 -13.89 -2.40 -7.46
C PRO A 263 -15.25 -2.71 -8.08
N SER A 264 -15.36 -3.86 -8.73
CA SER A 264 -16.59 -4.27 -9.40
C SER A 264 -17.30 -5.36 -8.64
N ASP A 265 -16.58 -6.45 -8.22
CA ASP A 265 -17.22 -7.57 -7.55
C ASP A 265 -16.24 -8.43 -6.75
N TYR A 266 -16.81 -9.36 -5.94
CA TYR A 266 -16.11 -10.37 -5.16
C TYR A 266 -16.46 -11.76 -5.67
N VAL A 267 -15.41 -12.55 -5.98
CA VAL A 267 -15.53 -13.92 -6.48
C VAL A 267 -14.66 -14.83 -5.60
N PRO A 268 -15.23 -15.52 -4.59
CA PRO A 268 -14.49 -16.22 -3.54
C PRO A 268 -13.44 -17.21 -4.03
N TRP A 269 -13.74 -17.99 -5.07
CA TRP A 269 -12.83 -19.02 -5.59
C TRP A 269 -11.59 -18.46 -6.31
N LEU A 270 -11.53 -17.16 -6.57
CA LEU A 270 -10.31 -16.51 -7.08
C LEU A 270 -9.22 -16.44 -6.02
N THR A 271 -9.56 -16.58 -4.73
CA THR A 271 -8.61 -16.42 -3.63
C THR A 271 -7.93 -15.04 -3.68
N ASP A 272 -6.62 -14.93 -3.55
CA ASP A 272 -5.91 -13.65 -3.64
C ASP A 272 -5.61 -13.21 -5.09
N ARG A 273 -6.18 -13.85 -6.08
CA ARG A 273 -6.08 -13.41 -7.48
C ARG A 273 -7.03 -12.27 -7.74
N LYS A 274 -6.53 -11.31 -8.51
CA LYS A 274 -7.26 -10.13 -8.94
C LYS A 274 -7.22 -10.02 -10.44
N TRP A 275 -8.38 -9.75 -11.01
CA TRP A 275 -8.56 -9.50 -12.42
C TRP A 275 -8.91 -8.03 -12.64
N CYS A 276 -8.38 -7.47 -13.71
CA CYS A 276 -8.67 -6.12 -14.15
C CYS A 276 -9.01 -6.12 -15.63
N TYR A 277 -10.11 -5.45 -15.98
CA TYR A 277 -10.45 -5.13 -17.37
C TYR A 277 -10.37 -3.63 -17.55
N ILE A 278 -9.55 -3.20 -18.51
CA ILE A 278 -9.41 -1.80 -18.90
C ILE A 278 -9.93 -1.67 -20.32
N ARG A 279 -10.80 -0.69 -20.56
CA ARG A 279 -11.17 -0.22 -21.88
C ARG A 279 -10.91 1.27 -21.98
N MET A 280 -10.31 1.68 -23.09
CA MET A 280 -10.04 3.07 -23.43
C MET A 280 -10.59 3.34 -24.83
N GLU A 281 -11.36 4.40 -24.96
CA GLU A 281 -11.93 4.84 -26.24
C GLU A 281 -11.42 6.23 -26.55
N GLY A 282 -10.85 6.39 -27.73
CA GLY A 282 -10.24 7.63 -28.15
C GLY A 282 -10.42 7.92 -29.64
N LYS A 283 -9.84 9.03 -30.06
CA LYS A 283 -9.76 9.43 -31.46
C LYS A 283 -8.30 9.54 -31.89
N SER A 284 -8.02 9.02 -33.07
CA SER A 284 -6.75 9.14 -33.77
C SER A 284 -6.85 10.13 -34.93
N PHE A 285 -5.81 10.22 -35.76
CA PHE A 285 -5.75 11.10 -36.88
C PHE A 285 -6.98 10.97 -37.82
N GLY A 286 -7.58 12.10 -38.17
CA GLY A 286 -8.81 12.16 -39.00
C GLY A 286 -10.07 11.87 -38.20
N ASP A 287 -10.06 12.04 -36.87
CA ASP A 287 -11.15 11.73 -35.95
C ASP A 287 -11.61 10.26 -35.97
N VAL A 288 -10.74 9.37 -36.46
CA VAL A 288 -11.06 7.94 -36.54
C VAL A 288 -11.02 7.31 -35.13
N PRO A 289 -12.04 6.53 -34.77
CA PRO A 289 -12.06 5.85 -33.47
C PRO A 289 -10.86 4.92 -33.27
N LEU A 290 -10.26 4.99 -32.09
CA LEU A 290 -9.23 4.07 -31.61
C LEU A 290 -9.66 3.51 -30.26
N ASN A 291 -9.77 2.21 -30.17
CA ASN A 291 -10.18 1.54 -28.93
C ASN A 291 -9.09 0.56 -28.50
N LEU A 292 -8.83 0.51 -27.18
CA LEU A 292 -7.91 -0.42 -26.57
C LEU A 292 -8.66 -1.19 -25.47
N GLU A 293 -8.46 -2.50 -25.45
CA GLU A 293 -8.92 -3.36 -24.38
C GLU A 293 -7.74 -4.14 -23.82
N LEU A 294 -7.69 -4.25 -22.48
CA LEU A 294 -6.68 -5.01 -21.78
C LEU A 294 -7.32 -5.81 -20.66
N LYS A 295 -6.86 -7.03 -20.49
CA LYS A 295 -7.18 -7.91 -19.38
C LYS A 295 -5.88 -8.28 -18.67
N LEU A 296 -5.85 -8.05 -17.35
CA LEU A 296 -4.71 -8.36 -16.49
C LEU A 296 -5.17 -9.27 -15.36
N GLU A 297 -4.39 -10.32 -15.07
CA GLU A 297 -4.54 -11.15 -13.87
C GLU A 297 -3.25 -11.09 -13.06
N VAL A 298 -3.36 -10.90 -11.76
CA VAL A 298 -2.24 -10.88 -10.81
C VAL A 298 -2.60 -11.61 -9.52
N TRP A 299 -1.60 -12.09 -8.79
CA TRP A 299 -1.72 -12.33 -7.36
C TRP A 299 -1.55 -10.97 -6.65
N ASP A 300 -2.63 -10.48 -5.99
CA ASP A 300 -2.71 -9.09 -5.54
C ASP A 300 -1.69 -8.76 -4.45
N SER A 301 -1.62 -9.59 -3.41
CA SER A 301 -0.78 -9.31 -2.24
C SER A 301 0.72 -9.47 -2.52
N PRO A 302 1.23 -10.53 -3.18
CA PRO A 302 2.64 -10.60 -3.55
C PRO A 302 3.07 -9.48 -4.49
N ASN A 303 2.18 -9.03 -5.38
CA ASN A 303 2.46 -7.96 -6.35
C ASN A 303 2.63 -6.58 -5.68
N SER A 304 2.20 -6.41 -4.44
CA SER A 304 2.41 -5.18 -3.66
C SER A 304 3.57 -5.28 -2.66
N ALA A 305 3.97 -6.48 -2.27
CA ALA A 305 4.96 -6.70 -1.21
C ALA A 305 6.32 -6.04 -1.52
N GLY A 306 6.81 -6.15 -2.75
CA GLY A 306 8.06 -5.51 -3.17
C GLY A 306 8.01 -3.99 -3.10
N VAL A 307 6.87 -3.38 -3.43
CA VAL A 307 6.69 -1.92 -3.32
C VAL A 307 6.75 -1.49 -1.85
N VAL A 308 6.15 -2.27 -0.95
CA VAL A 308 6.16 -1.95 0.48
C VAL A 308 7.55 -2.12 1.09
N ILE A 309 8.33 -3.12 0.64
CA ILE A 309 9.74 -3.27 1.04
C ILE A 309 10.53 -1.99 0.71
N ASP A 310 10.38 -1.46 -0.50
CA ASP A 310 11.06 -0.22 -0.90
C ASP A 310 10.53 1.00 -0.11
N ALA A 311 9.22 1.11 0.09
CA ALA A 311 8.61 2.19 0.86
C ALA A 311 9.09 2.22 2.33
N VAL A 312 9.23 1.04 2.96
CA VAL A 312 9.74 0.90 4.34
C VAL A 312 11.18 1.38 4.43
N ARG A 313 12.04 0.96 3.47
CA ARG A 313 13.44 1.39 3.43
C ARG A 313 13.57 2.90 3.17
N CYS A 314 12.75 3.46 2.29
CA CYS A 314 12.67 4.91 2.10
C CYS A 314 12.21 5.65 3.36
N ALA A 315 11.24 5.11 4.11
CA ALA A 315 10.80 5.70 5.37
C ALA A 315 11.91 5.68 6.43
N LYS A 316 12.69 4.58 6.49
CA LYS A 316 13.87 4.50 7.37
C LYS A 316 14.94 5.52 6.98
N ILE A 317 15.28 5.63 5.70
CA ILE A 317 16.22 6.64 5.19
C ILE A 317 15.76 8.05 5.55
N ALA A 318 14.46 8.35 5.39
CA ALA A 318 13.91 9.64 5.79
C ALA A 318 14.10 9.89 7.28
N LYS A 319 13.81 8.89 8.13
CA LYS A 319 14.00 8.97 9.58
C LYS A 319 15.48 9.22 9.95
N ASP A 320 16.41 8.49 9.33
CA ASP A 320 17.85 8.64 9.59
C ASP A 320 18.39 10.02 9.17
N ARG A 321 17.79 10.62 8.16
CA ARG A 321 18.09 11.98 7.70
C ARG A 321 17.37 13.07 8.51
N GLY A 322 16.53 12.69 9.49
CA GLY A 322 15.75 13.64 10.30
C GLY A 322 14.62 14.33 9.53
N LEU A 323 14.14 13.72 8.43
CA LEU A 323 13.03 14.25 7.64
C LEU A 323 11.71 13.84 8.28
N GLY A 324 10.84 14.81 8.57
CA GLY A 324 9.51 14.59 9.13
C GLY A 324 8.39 15.06 8.20
N GLY A 325 7.20 14.49 8.38
CA GLY A 325 6.04 14.79 7.55
C GLY A 325 5.95 13.91 6.29
N PRO A 326 5.11 14.29 5.30
CA PRO A 326 4.99 13.57 4.04
C PRO A 326 6.30 13.58 3.24
N ILE A 327 6.78 12.40 2.88
CA ILE A 327 7.99 12.26 2.05
C ILE A 327 7.53 12.12 0.59
N THR A 328 7.57 13.23 -0.14
CA THR A 328 6.89 13.37 -1.44
C THR A 328 7.47 12.47 -2.53
N ALA A 329 8.79 12.39 -2.67
CA ALA A 329 9.43 11.65 -3.75
C ALA A 329 9.08 10.14 -3.70
N PRO A 330 9.32 9.39 -2.61
CA PRO A 330 8.88 8.01 -2.50
C PRO A 330 7.35 7.84 -2.62
N ALA A 331 6.56 8.73 -1.98
CA ALA A 331 5.12 8.65 -2.02
C ALA A 331 4.57 8.78 -3.45
N SER A 332 5.10 9.69 -4.26
CA SER A 332 4.65 9.89 -5.65
C SER A 332 4.82 8.65 -6.51
N TYR A 333 5.85 7.85 -6.25
CA TYR A 333 6.13 6.63 -6.99
C TYR A 333 5.36 5.42 -6.44
N PHE A 334 5.36 5.25 -5.11
CA PHE A 334 4.80 4.06 -4.47
C PHE A 334 3.31 4.14 -4.18
N MET A 335 2.71 5.33 -4.06
CA MET A 335 1.34 5.52 -3.60
C MET A 335 0.41 6.00 -4.72
N LYS A 336 -0.88 5.64 -4.65
CA LYS A 336 -1.91 6.09 -5.59
C LYS A 336 -2.38 7.51 -5.28
N SER A 337 -2.36 7.87 -3.99
CA SER A 337 -2.72 9.20 -3.49
C SER A 337 -1.56 9.84 -2.72
N PRO A 338 -0.46 10.19 -3.38
CA PRO A 338 0.59 10.99 -2.76
C PRO A 338 0.12 12.43 -2.60
N LEU A 339 0.83 13.21 -1.78
CA LEU A 339 0.56 14.65 -1.62
C LEU A 339 0.69 15.40 -2.96
N ILE A 340 1.64 15.01 -3.81
CA ILE A 340 1.85 15.56 -5.14
C ILE A 340 1.88 14.40 -6.16
N GLN A 341 1.04 14.51 -7.18
CA GLN A 341 1.04 13.57 -8.31
C GLN A 341 2.05 14.00 -9.38
N TYR A 342 2.89 13.05 -9.81
CA TYR A 342 3.81 13.19 -10.93
C TYR A 342 3.51 12.14 -11.99
N THR A 343 4.08 12.29 -13.19
CA THR A 343 4.16 11.19 -14.14
C THR A 343 5.00 10.06 -13.55
N ASP A 344 4.81 8.83 -14.00
CA ASP A 344 5.53 7.70 -13.42
C ASP A 344 7.06 7.78 -13.67
N ASP A 345 7.48 8.39 -14.79
CA ASP A 345 8.89 8.63 -15.11
C ASP A 345 9.52 9.71 -14.19
N GLU A 346 8.82 10.83 -13.98
CA GLU A 346 9.26 11.87 -13.04
C GLU A 346 9.32 11.32 -11.60
N ALA A 347 8.27 10.60 -11.17
CA ALA A 347 8.22 9.99 -9.85
C ALA A 347 9.37 9.00 -9.63
N ARG A 348 9.73 8.21 -10.65
CA ARG A 348 10.87 7.30 -10.60
C ARG A 348 12.19 8.07 -10.44
N GLN A 349 12.41 9.11 -11.21
CA GLN A 349 13.62 9.92 -11.10
C GLN A 349 13.73 10.58 -9.71
N LEU A 350 12.61 11.07 -9.17
CA LEU A 350 12.56 11.67 -7.84
C LEU A 350 12.91 10.65 -6.74
N VAL A 351 12.41 9.42 -6.81
CA VAL A 351 12.73 8.41 -5.81
C VAL A 351 14.20 7.97 -5.89
N GLU A 352 14.76 7.86 -7.09
CA GLU A 352 16.19 7.56 -7.25
C GLU A 352 17.07 8.69 -6.67
N GLY A 353 16.72 9.95 -6.96
CA GLY A 353 17.38 11.12 -6.37
C GLY A 353 17.24 11.16 -4.85
N PHE A 354 16.07 10.83 -4.31
CA PHE A 354 15.87 10.71 -2.86
C PHE A 354 16.79 9.64 -2.25
N ILE A 355 16.89 8.46 -2.86
CA ILE A 355 17.78 7.39 -2.40
C ILE A 355 19.24 7.87 -2.42
N ALA A 356 19.66 8.53 -3.49
CA ALA A 356 21.00 9.09 -3.65
C ALA A 356 21.32 10.28 -2.71
N GLY A 357 20.32 10.86 -2.04
CA GLY A 357 20.49 11.99 -1.12
C GLY A 357 20.50 13.35 -1.80
N GLU A 358 19.92 13.50 -2.98
CA GLU A 358 19.80 14.77 -3.69
C GLU A 358 18.82 15.71 -2.98
N GLU A 359 19.22 16.98 -2.76
CA GLU A 359 18.41 17.97 -2.03
C GLU A 359 17.04 18.24 -2.67
N THR A 360 16.95 18.22 -3.99
CA THR A 360 15.72 18.47 -4.76
C THR A 360 14.66 17.39 -4.59
N ALA A 361 15.05 16.23 -4.10
CA ALA A 361 14.17 15.08 -3.90
C ALA A 361 13.72 14.89 -2.42
N GLN A 362 14.17 15.75 -1.50
CA GLN A 362 13.93 15.59 -0.06
C GLN A 362 12.70 16.33 0.46
N GLY A 363 11.98 17.12 -0.38
CA GLY A 363 10.93 18.01 0.09
C GLY A 363 9.58 17.82 -0.54
#